data_da86da4305b01ba19230756491f56ceb
#
_entry.id   da86da4305b01ba19230756491f56ceb
#
_cell.length_a   1.000
_cell.length_b   1.000
_cell.length_c   1.000
_cell.angle_alpha   90.00
_cell.angle_beta   90.00
_cell.angle_gamma   90.00
#
_symmetry.space_group_name_H-M   'P 1'
#
loop_
_entity.id
_entity.type
_entity.pdbx_description
1 polymer ?
#
loop_
_entity_poly.entity_id
_entity_poly.type
_entity_poly.pdbx_seq_one_letter_code
_entity_poly.pdbx_strand_id
1 'polypeptide(L)'
;MDRTVIGVDLGGTNLRTAIVSSDGEILVKHKEATQAVDGWMKVVARLIDNIKRQLEFGTQMGAKVFAVGVGAPGVILVDKGIVVKSPNFPDWNNLPLKAELEKALNIPVFIENDANAAALGEKWRGAGRNIRSMIHLTLGTGVGGGIILDNKIWHGADGMAGEIGHMTLIPDGRLCTCGNTGCLEMYASARGIVQSFREELEKQNQPAAEALKEVTSEKVYQAAREGDAVARRVMKDMGRMLGIGIASLINIFNPERVVIGGGVKDAWPLFIGATHEEIMKRAFQVPAERTEIVPSSLGDDAGMVGAAAVAFELQNTRC
;
A
#
# COMPACT_ATOMS: atom_id res chain seq x y z
N MET A 1 -23.13 23.50 -0.14
CA MET A 1 -22.09 22.96 0.72
C MET A 1 -21.62 21.67 0.07
N ASP A 2 -20.36 21.58 -0.25
CA ASP A 2 -19.82 20.39 -0.90
C ASP A 2 -19.85 19.21 0.09
N ARG A 3 -20.28 18.05 -0.41
CA ARG A 3 -20.28 16.81 0.37
C ARG A 3 -18.82 16.42 0.65
N THR A 4 -18.50 16.18 1.90
CA THR A 4 -17.15 15.79 2.32
C THR A 4 -17.17 14.49 3.12
N VAL A 5 -16.08 13.76 3.09
CA VAL A 5 -15.85 12.57 3.92
C VAL A 5 -14.51 12.69 4.63
N ILE A 6 -14.30 11.90 5.66
CA ILE A 6 -12.97 11.69 6.22
C ILE A 6 -12.39 10.41 5.63
N GLY A 7 -11.20 10.53 5.03
CA GLY A 7 -10.37 9.40 4.62
C GLY A 7 -9.29 9.14 5.65
N VAL A 8 -9.14 7.90 6.07
CA VAL A 8 -8.15 7.46 7.05
C VAL A 8 -7.22 6.41 6.44
N ASP A 9 -5.93 6.59 6.60
CA ASP A 9 -4.89 5.61 6.31
C ASP A 9 -4.28 5.17 7.64
N LEU A 10 -4.63 3.96 8.10
CA LEU A 10 -4.15 3.36 9.33
C LEU A 10 -2.98 2.43 9.05
N GLY A 11 -1.77 2.94 9.15
CA GLY A 11 -0.57 2.11 9.06
C GLY A 11 -0.04 1.67 10.44
N GLY A 12 0.86 0.70 10.47
CA GLY A 12 1.50 0.24 11.72
C GLY A 12 2.35 1.31 12.40
N THR A 13 2.89 2.29 11.67
CA THR A 13 3.73 3.38 12.18
C THR A 13 2.99 4.70 12.27
N ASN A 14 2.23 5.03 11.26
CA ASN A 14 1.54 6.32 11.12
C ASN A 14 0.05 6.12 10.94
N LEU A 15 -0.72 6.96 11.61
CA LEU A 15 -2.13 7.21 11.39
C LEU A 15 -2.28 8.53 10.65
N ARG A 16 -2.86 8.51 9.46
CA ARG A 16 -3.12 9.69 8.64
C ARG A 16 -4.62 9.86 8.43
N THR A 17 -5.11 11.08 8.51
CA THR A 17 -6.51 11.41 8.26
C THR A 17 -6.60 12.65 7.39
N ALA A 18 -7.63 12.70 6.55
CA ALA A 18 -7.91 13.87 5.73
C ALA A 18 -9.42 14.10 5.61
N ILE A 19 -9.83 15.37 5.56
CA ILE A 19 -11.14 15.77 5.05
C ILE A 19 -11.00 15.88 3.53
N VAL A 20 -11.80 15.13 2.80
CA VAL A 20 -11.75 15.04 1.36
C VAL A 20 -13.09 15.46 0.76
N SER A 21 -13.06 16.32 -0.25
CA SER A 21 -14.24 16.80 -0.98
C SER A 21 -14.76 15.76 -1.99
N SER A 22 -15.95 15.99 -2.54
CA SER A 22 -16.60 15.10 -3.50
C SER A 22 -15.83 14.94 -4.82
N ASP A 23 -14.93 15.83 -5.13
CA ASP A 23 -14.02 15.75 -6.29
C ASP A 23 -12.64 15.19 -5.93
N GLY A 24 -12.46 14.76 -4.67
CA GLY A 24 -11.26 14.08 -4.17
C GLY A 24 -10.12 15.02 -3.78
N GLU A 25 -10.37 16.30 -3.55
CA GLU A 25 -9.37 17.23 -3.02
C GLU A 25 -9.24 17.09 -1.51
N ILE A 26 -8.00 17.09 -1.02
CA ILE A 26 -7.71 17.13 0.41
C ILE A 26 -7.85 18.55 0.91
N LEU A 27 -8.85 18.81 1.75
CA LEU A 27 -9.08 20.13 2.35
C LEU A 27 -8.23 20.34 3.60
N VAL A 28 -8.13 19.33 4.44
CA VAL A 28 -7.30 19.31 5.65
C VAL A 28 -6.73 17.91 5.82
N LYS A 29 -5.47 17.80 6.25
CA LYS A 29 -4.88 16.52 6.62
C LYS A 29 -4.12 16.61 7.93
N HIS A 30 -4.09 15.48 8.65
CA HIS A 30 -3.34 15.31 9.88
C HIS A 30 -2.59 13.98 9.87
N LYS A 31 -1.43 13.94 10.54
CA LYS A 31 -0.60 12.75 10.69
C LYS A 31 -0.10 12.67 12.13
N GLU A 32 -0.20 11.48 12.71
CA GLU A 32 0.39 11.17 14.02
C GLU A 32 0.91 9.73 14.06
N ALA A 33 1.68 9.39 15.10
CA ALA A 33 2.17 8.03 15.29
C ALA A 33 1.02 7.09 15.70
N THR A 34 0.93 5.92 15.07
CA THR A 34 -0.09 4.91 15.41
C THR A 34 0.14 4.31 16.79
N GLN A 35 1.42 4.15 17.21
CA GLN A 35 1.81 3.48 18.44
C GLN A 35 1.18 2.08 18.56
N ALA A 36 1.39 1.25 17.54
CA ALA A 36 0.77 -0.07 17.39
C ALA A 36 1.01 -1.01 18.60
N VAL A 37 2.12 -0.82 19.32
CA VAL A 37 2.49 -1.61 20.50
C VAL A 37 1.60 -1.38 21.72
N ASP A 38 0.76 -0.34 21.73
CA ASP A 38 -0.12 0.00 22.86
C ASP A 38 -1.34 -0.93 22.98
N GLY A 39 -1.57 -1.79 21.99
CA GLY A 39 -2.71 -2.70 21.92
C GLY A 39 -3.94 -2.07 21.24
N TRP A 40 -4.86 -2.95 20.78
CA TRP A 40 -5.96 -2.58 19.90
C TRP A 40 -6.88 -1.51 20.49
N MET A 41 -7.22 -1.59 21.77
CA MET A 41 -8.12 -0.63 22.43
C MET A 41 -7.56 0.79 22.38
N LYS A 42 -6.28 0.98 22.64
CA LYS A 42 -5.66 2.31 22.60
C LYS A 42 -5.47 2.82 21.18
N VAL A 43 -5.16 1.93 20.22
CA VAL A 43 -5.08 2.29 18.80
C VAL A 43 -6.45 2.74 18.29
N VAL A 44 -7.50 2.00 18.59
CA VAL A 44 -8.88 2.37 18.20
C VAL A 44 -9.32 3.66 18.89
N ALA A 45 -9.03 3.86 20.18
CA ALA A 45 -9.32 5.10 20.88
C ALA A 45 -8.62 6.31 20.20
N ARG A 46 -7.34 6.18 19.89
CA ARG A 46 -6.56 7.21 19.15
C ARG A 46 -7.15 7.51 17.78
N LEU A 47 -7.56 6.47 17.06
CA LEU A 47 -8.24 6.62 15.78
C LEU A 47 -9.55 7.42 15.92
N ILE A 48 -10.39 7.07 16.91
CA ILE A 48 -11.64 7.78 17.22
C ILE A 48 -11.35 9.25 17.54
N ASP A 49 -10.40 9.53 18.41
CA ASP A 49 -10.05 10.90 18.83
C ASP A 49 -9.53 11.73 17.65
N ASN A 50 -8.76 11.10 16.75
CA ASN A 50 -8.29 11.77 15.54
C ASN A 50 -9.44 12.10 14.58
N ILE A 51 -10.36 11.17 14.36
CA ILE A 51 -11.54 11.39 13.52
C ILE A 51 -12.43 12.48 14.13
N LYS A 52 -12.66 12.49 15.45
CA LYS A 52 -13.44 13.53 16.13
C LYS A 52 -12.84 14.91 15.94
N ARG A 53 -11.52 15.05 16.08
CA ARG A 53 -10.83 16.32 15.77
C ARG A 53 -11.06 16.77 14.32
N GLN A 54 -11.02 15.84 13.37
CA GLN A 54 -11.32 16.17 11.96
C GLN A 54 -12.78 16.59 11.75
N LEU A 55 -13.74 15.97 12.45
CA LEU A 55 -15.16 16.38 12.43
C LEU A 55 -15.36 17.80 12.97
N GLU A 56 -14.68 18.15 14.06
CA GLU A 56 -14.68 19.49 14.63
C GLU A 56 -14.09 20.52 13.65
N PHE A 57 -12.95 20.23 13.04
CA PHE A 57 -12.34 21.07 11.98
C PHE A 57 -13.30 21.25 10.80
N GLY A 58 -13.89 20.15 10.31
CA GLY A 58 -14.89 20.21 9.24
C GLY A 58 -16.03 21.16 9.56
N THR A 59 -16.58 21.06 10.77
CA THR A 59 -17.65 21.95 11.24
C THR A 59 -17.22 23.41 11.28
N GLN A 60 -16.02 23.71 11.77
CA GLN A 60 -15.47 25.07 11.82
C GLN A 60 -15.28 25.68 10.42
N MET A 61 -14.94 24.84 9.42
CA MET A 61 -14.80 25.25 8.02
C MET A 61 -16.14 25.32 7.27
N GLY A 62 -17.24 24.96 7.90
CA GLY A 62 -18.56 24.87 7.26
C GLY A 62 -18.71 23.64 6.33
N ALA A 63 -17.80 22.67 6.41
CA ALA A 63 -17.89 21.42 5.67
C ALA A 63 -18.78 20.42 6.42
N LYS A 64 -19.68 19.74 5.68
CA LYS A 64 -20.54 18.70 6.25
C LYS A 64 -19.94 17.32 5.93
N VAL A 65 -19.25 16.74 6.91
CA VAL A 65 -18.76 15.35 6.81
C VAL A 65 -19.92 14.39 7.02
N PHE A 66 -20.14 13.48 6.07
CA PHE A 66 -21.28 12.56 6.13
C PHE A 66 -20.88 11.08 6.30
N ALA A 67 -19.60 10.73 6.15
CA ALA A 67 -19.09 9.36 6.33
C ALA A 67 -17.58 9.38 6.59
N VAL A 68 -17.06 8.24 7.05
CA VAL A 68 -15.63 7.95 7.21
C VAL A 68 -15.28 6.70 6.41
N GLY A 69 -14.22 6.78 5.61
CA GLY A 69 -13.56 5.62 5.03
C GLY A 69 -12.25 5.35 5.76
N VAL A 70 -11.93 4.09 6.01
CA VAL A 70 -10.70 3.68 6.70
C VAL A 70 -10.00 2.61 5.89
N GLY A 71 -8.78 2.88 5.44
CA GLY A 71 -7.84 1.89 4.95
C GLY A 71 -7.07 1.31 6.13
N ALA A 72 -7.17 0.01 6.36
CA ALA A 72 -6.53 -0.68 7.48
C ALA A 72 -5.70 -1.87 6.99
N PRO A 73 -4.54 -2.17 7.64
CA PRO A 73 -3.68 -3.26 7.20
C PRO A 73 -4.21 -4.62 7.66
N GLY A 74 -4.12 -5.61 6.78
CA GLY A 74 -4.42 -7.00 7.07
C GLY A 74 -5.60 -7.57 6.30
N VAL A 75 -6.07 -8.73 6.75
CA VAL A 75 -7.20 -9.45 6.17
C VAL A 75 -8.51 -8.85 6.67
N ILE A 76 -9.33 -8.35 5.75
CA ILE A 76 -10.56 -7.62 6.08
C ILE A 76 -11.77 -8.26 5.39
N LEU A 77 -12.79 -8.58 6.17
CA LEU A 77 -14.13 -8.86 5.65
C LEU A 77 -14.83 -7.53 5.40
N VAL A 78 -14.65 -6.97 4.20
CA VAL A 78 -15.08 -5.61 3.83
C VAL A 78 -16.57 -5.39 4.08
N ASP A 79 -17.42 -6.31 3.66
CA ASP A 79 -18.88 -6.24 3.85
C ASP A 79 -19.30 -6.12 5.32
N LYS A 80 -18.55 -6.77 6.21
CA LYS A 80 -18.80 -6.77 7.65
C LYS A 80 -18.02 -5.70 8.40
N GLY A 81 -16.98 -5.13 7.79
CA GLY A 81 -16.06 -4.20 8.44
C GLY A 81 -15.28 -4.81 9.61
N ILE A 82 -14.91 -6.08 9.48
CA ILE A 82 -14.16 -6.85 10.48
C ILE A 82 -12.72 -7.04 9.99
N VAL A 83 -11.76 -6.64 10.82
CA VAL A 83 -10.36 -7.00 10.62
C VAL A 83 -10.13 -8.37 11.23
N VAL A 84 -9.97 -9.39 10.38
CA VAL A 84 -9.79 -10.79 10.81
C VAL A 84 -8.45 -10.96 11.49
N LYS A 85 -7.39 -10.44 10.86
CA LYS A 85 -6.02 -10.47 11.36
C LYS A 85 -5.20 -9.37 10.74
N SER A 86 -4.27 -8.78 11.48
CA SER A 86 -3.36 -7.78 10.95
C SER A 86 -1.90 -8.11 11.29
N PRO A 87 -0.98 -8.06 10.33
CA PRO A 87 0.45 -8.25 10.60
C PRO A 87 1.05 -7.08 11.41
N ASN A 88 0.44 -5.90 11.34
CA ASN A 88 0.89 -4.69 12.02
C ASN A 88 0.34 -4.56 13.44
N PHE A 89 -0.73 -5.28 13.75
CA PHE A 89 -1.43 -5.26 15.04
C PHE A 89 -1.65 -6.72 15.50
N PRO A 90 -0.70 -7.33 16.21
CA PRO A 90 -0.74 -8.76 16.54
C PRO A 90 -1.93 -9.20 17.40
N ASP A 91 -2.51 -8.28 18.15
CA ASP A 91 -3.69 -8.49 19.00
C ASP A 91 -5.03 -8.27 18.29
N TRP A 92 -5.01 -7.87 17.02
CA TRP A 92 -6.23 -7.72 16.22
C TRP A 92 -6.67 -9.07 15.66
N ASN A 93 -7.67 -9.66 16.32
CA ASN A 93 -8.27 -10.94 15.92
C ASN A 93 -9.79 -10.77 15.85
N ASN A 94 -10.35 -10.84 14.64
CA ASN A 94 -11.78 -10.64 14.37
C ASN A 94 -12.33 -9.34 15.00
N LEU A 95 -11.55 -8.26 14.93
CA LEU A 95 -11.93 -6.96 15.47
C LEU A 95 -13.06 -6.35 14.62
N PRO A 96 -14.25 -6.08 15.18
CA PRO A 96 -15.35 -5.44 14.47
C PRO A 96 -15.13 -3.93 14.37
N LEU A 97 -14.05 -3.53 13.69
CA LEU A 97 -13.55 -2.15 13.66
C LEU A 97 -14.63 -1.15 13.22
N LYS A 98 -15.42 -1.51 12.19
CA LYS A 98 -16.53 -0.68 11.73
C LYS A 98 -17.55 -0.39 12.85
N ALA A 99 -18.00 -1.42 13.55
CA ALA A 99 -19.02 -1.28 14.61
C ALA A 99 -18.49 -0.44 15.78
N GLU A 100 -17.22 -0.62 16.17
CA GLU A 100 -16.57 0.19 17.22
C GLU A 100 -16.52 1.67 16.83
N LEU A 101 -16.15 1.97 15.58
CA LEU A 101 -16.10 3.34 15.09
C LEU A 101 -17.50 3.96 14.92
N GLU A 102 -18.45 3.27 14.31
CA GLU A 102 -19.82 3.76 14.13
C GLU A 102 -20.49 4.06 15.47
N LYS A 103 -20.30 3.19 16.47
CA LYS A 103 -20.80 3.40 17.85
C LYS A 103 -20.24 4.68 18.50
N ALA A 104 -18.94 4.96 18.28
CA ALA A 104 -18.28 6.10 18.92
C ALA A 104 -18.50 7.43 18.20
N LEU A 105 -18.71 7.38 16.87
CA LEU A 105 -18.75 8.56 15.99
C LEU A 105 -20.18 8.95 15.59
N ASN A 106 -21.13 8.02 15.66
CA ASN A 106 -22.52 8.18 15.21
C ASN A 106 -22.66 8.66 13.74
N ILE A 107 -21.75 8.22 12.88
CA ILE A 107 -21.77 8.43 11.42
C ILE A 107 -21.38 7.14 10.71
N PRO A 108 -21.77 6.92 9.44
CA PRO A 108 -21.41 5.73 8.66
C PRO A 108 -19.89 5.59 8.52
N VAL A 109 -19.40 4.37 8.72
CA VAL A 109 -17.99 4.00 8.54
C VAL A 109 -17.85 2.88 7.52
N PHE A 110 -16.85 2.96 6.67
CA PHE A 110 -16.50 1.96 5.68
C PHE A 110 -15.03 1.55 5.87
N ILE A 111 -14.76 0.24 5.86
CA ILE A 111 -13.42 -0.29 6.06
C ILE A 111 -12.96 -0.96 4.77
N GLU A 112 -11.74 -0.68 4.35
CA GLU A 112 -11.07 -1.30 3.22
C GLU A 112 -9.65 -1.72 3.61
N ASN A 113 -9.05 -2.65 2.89
CA ASN A 113 -7.62 -2.93 3.01
C ASN A 113 -6.79 -1.70 2.57
N ASP A 114 -5.67 -1.44 3.24
CA ASP A 114 -4.81 -0.27 3.01
C ASP A 114 -4.23 -0.20 1.59
N ALA A 115 -3.79 -1.34 1.03
CA ALA A 115 -3.28 -1.38 -0.35
C ALA A 115 -4.40 -1.20 -1.39
N ASN A 116 -5.59 -1.76 -1.14
CA ASN A 116 -6.78 -1.53 -1.96
C ASN A 116 -7.20 -0.07 -1.90
N ALA A 117 -7.21 0.54 -0.71
CA ALA A 117 -7.48 1.96 -0.55
C ALA A 117 -6.50 2.80 -1.36
N ALA A 118 -5.18 2.53 -1.28
CA ALA A 118 -4.19 3.23 -2.07
C ALA A 118 -4.43 3.07 -3.59
N ALA A 119 -4.81 1.87 -4.04
CA ALA A 119 -5.18 1.62 -5.43
C ALA A 119 -6.38 2.46 -5.88
N LEU A 120 -7.42 2.55 -5.04
CA LEU A 120 -8.61 3.38 -5.30
C LEU A 120 -8.27 4.88 -5.33
N GLY A 121 -7.36 5.33 -4.46
CA GLY A 121 -6.87 6.70 -4.47
C GLY A 121 -6.19 7.06 -5.79
N GLU A 122 -5.25 6.23 -6.24
CA GLU A 122 -4.57 6.40 -7.52
C GLU A 122 -5.55 6.31 -8.70
N LYS A 123 -6.55 5.44 -8.63
CA LYS A 123 -7.61 5.35 -9.63
C LYS A 123 -8.47 6.60 -9.70
N TRP A 124 -8.81 7.17 -8.56
CA TRP A 124 -9.70 8.32 -8.49
C TRP A 124 -9.00 9.63 -8.85
N ARG A 125 -7.84 9.91 -8.23
CA ARG A 125 -7.17 11.22 -8.33
C ARG A 125 -5.72 11.16 -8.78
N GLY A 126 -5.16 9.97 -8.88
CA GLY A 126 -3.74 9.78 -9.16
C GLY A 126 -3.42 9.24 -10.55
N ALA A 127 -2.35 8.47 -10.63
CA ALA A 127 -1.80 7.91 -11.86
C ALA A 127 -2.75 6.91 -12.56
N GLY A 128 -3.80 6.44 -11.90
CA GLY A 128 -4.82 5.55 -12.46
C GLY A 128 -6.04 6.23 -13.06
N ARG A 129 -6.09 7.57 -13.12
CA ARG A 129 -7.22 8.30 -13.73
C ARG A 129 -7.43 7.89 -15.20
N ASN A 130 -8.71 7.74 -15.59
CA ASN A 130 -9.14 7.37 -16.95
C ASN A 130 -8.66 5.99 -17.43
N ILE A 131 -8.17 5.15 -16.54
CA ILE A 131 -7.73 3.76 -16.79
C ILE A 131 -8.81 2.82 -16.24
N ARG A 132 -9.30 1.86 -17.03
CA ARG A 132 -10.33 0.91 -16.59
C ARG A 132 -9.78 -0.24 -15.78
N SER A 133 -8.58 -0.72 -16.14
CA SER A 133 -7.95 -1.87 -15.50
C SER A 133 -6.50 -1.55 -15.14
N MET A 134 -6.18 -1.56 -13.86
CA MET A 134 -4.84 -1.27 -13.35
C MET A 134 -4.48 -2.16 -12.16
N ILE A 135 -3.19 -2.32 -11.95
CA ILE A 135 -2.64 -2.93 -10.76
C ILE A 135 -1.83 -1.87 -10.02
N HIS A 136 -2.08 -1.75 -8.72
CA HIS A 136 -1.29 -0.90 -7.83
C HIS A 136 -0.39 -1.78 -6.96
N LEU A 137 0.89 -1.41 -6.86
CA LEU A 137 1.87 -2.05 -5.99
C LEU A 137 2.39 -1.01 -5.00
N THR A 138 2.29 -1.29 -3.72
CA THR A 138 2.88 -0.46 -2.66
C THR A 138 4.16 -1.11 -2.18
N LEU A 139 5.32 -0.52 -2.50
CA LEU A 139 6.64 -0.97 -2.08
C LEU A 139 7.07 -0.21 -0.82
N GLY A 140 6.84 -0.81 0.32
CA GLY A 140 7.15 -0.26 1.65
C GLY A 140 7.91 -1.28 2.50
N THR A 141 7.60 -1.37 3.79
CA THR A 141 8.11 -2.42 4.69
C THR A 141 7.86 -3.82 4.14
N GLY A 142 6.69 -4.02 3.50
CA GLY A 142 6.32 -5.17 2.71
C GLY A 142 5.96 -4.77 1.26
N VAL A 143 5.28 -5.65 0.54
CA VAL A 143 4.70 -5.40 -0.78
C VAL A 143 3.20 -5.63 -0.71
N GLY A 144 2.43 -4.54 -0.75
CA GLY A 144 0.97 -4.59 -0.88
C GLY A 144 0.54 -4.52 -2.35
N GLY A 145 -0.67 -4.98 -2.63
CA GLY A 145 -1.26 -4.92 -3.96
C GLY A 145 -2.75 -4.57 -3.95
N GLY A 146 -3.19 -3.85 -4.98
CA GLY A 146 -4.59 -3.61 -5.26
C GLY A 146 -4.87 -3.80 -6.75
N ILE A 147 -5.93 -4.52 -7.08
CA ILE A 147 -6.29 -4.87 -8.45
C ILE A 147 -7.60 -4.19 -8.80
N ILE A 148 -7.59 -3.35 -9.83
CA ILE A 148 -8.79 -2.71 -10.37
C ILE A 148 -9.07 -3.29 -11.75
N LEU A 149 -10.26 -3.87 -11.91
CA LEU A 149 -10.77 -4.41 -13.16
C LEU A 149 -12.09 -3.72 -13.50
N ASP A 150 -12.21 -3.23 -14.72
CA ASP A 150 -13.40 -2.51 -15.20
C ASP A 150 -13.88 -1.40 -14.24
N ASN A 151 -12.95 -0.58 -13.77
CA ASN A 151 -13.14 0.52 -12.82
C ASN A 151 -13.53 0.12 -11.39
N LYS A 152 -13.51 -1.16 -11.02
CA LYS A 152 -13.86 -1.65 -9.69
C LYS A 152 -12.68 -2.36 -9.04
N ILE A 153 -12.54 -2.18 -7.73
CA ILE A 153 -11.59 -2.96 -6.96
C ILE A 153 -11.99 -4.43 -6.96
N TRP A 154 -11.03 -5.30 -7.19
CA TRP A 154 -11.22 -6.75 -7.19
C TRP A 154 -10.92 -7.33 -5.81
N HIS A 155 -11.97 -7.65 -5.06
CA HIS A 155 -11.85 -8.22 -3.72
C HIS A 155 -11.67 -9.74 -3.68
N GLY A 156 -11.92 -10.44 -4.81
CA GLY A 156 -11.99 -11.90 -4.83
C GLY A 156 -13.26 -12.41 -4.14
N ALA A 157 -13.18 -13.64 -3.66
CA ALA A 157 -14.35 -14.34 -3.09
C ALA A 157 -14.75 -13.81 -1.69
N ASP A 158 -13.78 -13.37 -0.91
CA ASP A 158 -13.91 -13.07 0.53
C ASP A 158 -13.17 -11.82 1.01
N GLY A 159 -12.72 -10.97 0.07
CA GLY A 159 -12.01 -9.72 0.38
C GLY A 159 -10.49 -9.83 0.43
N MET A 160 -9.92 -11.00 0.13
CA MET A 160 -8.49 -11.28 0.27
C MET A 160 -7.71 -11.30 -1.05
N ALA A 161 -8.27 -10.83 -2.15
CA ALA A 161 -7.52 -10.69 -3.40
C ALA A 161 -6.49 -9.55 -3.31
N GLY A 162 -5.50 -9.61 -4.18
CA GLY A 162 -4.48 -8.54 -4.24
C GLY A 162 -3.24 -8.79 -3.38
N GLU A 163 -3.10 -9.94 -2.75
CA GLU A 163 -1.93 -10.34 -1.96
C GLU A 163 -0.70 -10.61 -2.86
N ILE A 164 -0.39 -9.65 -3.74
CA ILE A 164 0.62 -9.74 -4.80
C ILE A 164 2.02 -9.95 -4.22
N GLY A 165 2.32 -9.33 -3.07
CA GLY A 165 3.59 -9.49 -2.37
C GLY A 165 3.90 -10.93 -1.98
N HIS A 166 2.88 -11.78 -1.85
CA HIS A 166 3.02 -13.18 -1.46
C HIS A 166 3.05 -14.17 -2.65
N MET A 167 3.07 -13.67 -3.88
CA MET A 167 3.36 -14.54 -5.04
C MET A 167 4.77 -15.13 -4.91
N THR A 168 4.88 -16.46 -5.06
CA THR A 168 6.17 -17.16 -5.06
C THR A 168 6.92 -16.89 -6.36
N LEU A 169 8.08 -16.24 -6.29
CA LEU A 169 8.99 -16.06 -7.42
C LEU A 169 10.11 -17.10 -7.43
N ILE A 170 10.57 -17.53 -6.27
CA ILE A 170 11.67 -18.49 -6.10
C ILE A 170 11.16 -19.58 -5.16
N PRO A 171 10.81 -20.79 -5.63
CA PRO A 171 10.20 -21.83 -4.80
C PRO A 171 10.96 -22.17 -3.53
N ASP A 172 12.30 -22.28 -3.61
CA ASP A 172 13.19 -22.58 -2.47
C ASP A 172 13.92 -21.32 -1.99
N GLY A 173 13.26 -20.17 -2.08
CA GLY A 173 13.81 -18.87 -1.73
C GLY A 173 13.68 -18.54 -0.24
N ARG A 174 13.78 -17.25 0.09
CA ARG A 174 13.73 -16.74 1.46
C ARG A 174 12.39 -17.05 2.11
N LEU A 175 12.43 -17.45 3.40
CA LEU A 175 11.22 -17.64 4.20
C LEU A 175 10.49 -16.30 4.38
N CYS A 176 9.21 -16.28 4.06
CA CYS A 176 8.34 -15.12 4.24
C CYS A 176 7.59 -15.19 5.58
N THR A 177 7.26 -14.05 6.14
CA THR A 177 6.46 -13.95 7.37
C THR A 177 5.04 -14.54 7.23
N CYS A 178 4.54 -14.72 6.00
CA CYS A 178 3.28 -15.42 5.75
C CYS A 178 3.36 -16.95 5.89
N GLY A 179 4.58 -17.50 6.09
CA GLY A 179 4.84 -18.94 6.19
C GLY A 179 5.25 -19.61 4.87
N ASN A 180 5.12 -18.92 3.74
CA ASN A 180 5.57 -19.40 2.44
C ASN A 180 7.06 -19.06 2.20
N THR A 181 7.67 -19.64 1.17
CA THR A 181 9.04 -19.34 0.74
C THR A 181 9.04 -18.63 -0.61
N GLY A 182 10.01 -17.73 -0.82
CA GLY A 182 10.28 -17.10 -2.11
C GLY A 182 9.28 -16.05 -2.57
N CYS A 183 8.48 -15.48 -1.67
CA CYS A 183 7.52 -14.43 -1.99
C CYS A 183 8.21 -13.19 -2.60
N LEU A 184 7.54 -12.50 -3.52
CA LEU A 184 7.99 -11.23 -4.11
C LEU A 184 8.42 -10.21 -3.04
N GLU A 185 7.69 -10.12 -1.94
CA GLU A 185 7.98 -9.23 -0.82
C GLU A 185 9.38 -9.41 -0.27
N MET A 186 9.89 -10.63 -0.22
CA MET A 186 11.21 -10.94 0.33
C MET A 186 12.37 -10.40 -0.51
N TYR A 187 12.07 -9.88 -1.71
CA TYR A 187 13.06 -9.35 -2.66
C TYR A 187 12.80 -7.89 -3.05
N ALA A 188 11.54 -7.47 -3.13
CA ALA A 188 11.15 -6.16 -3.65
C ALA A 188 10.67 -5.16 -2.58
N SER A 189 10.63 -5.54 -1.30
CA SER A 189 10.32 -4.65 -0.20
C SER A 189 11.56 -3.96 0.37
N ALA A 190 11.36 -2.93 1.21
CA ALA A 190 12.44 -2.31 1.97
C ALA A 190 13.23 -3.32 2.80
N ARG A 191 12.54 -4.28 3.44
CA ARG A 191 13.16 -5.38 4.19
C ARG A 191 13.97 -6.29 3.27
N GLY A 192 13.41 -6.64 2.12
CA GLY A 192 14.08 -7.46 1.10
C GLY A 192 15.36 -6.82 0.58
N ILE A 193 15.35 -5.50 0.34
CA ILE A 193 16.53 -4.72 -0.08
C ILE A 193 17.63 -4.79 0.98
N VAL A 194 17.29 -4.55 2.25
CA VAL A 194 18.25 -4.62 3.36
C VAL A 194 18.85 -6.01 3.50
N GLN A 195 18.03 -7.05 3.41
CA GLN A 195 18.49 -8.44 3.48
C GLN A 195 19.42 -8.75 2.30
N SER A 196 19.05 -8.38 1.06
CA SER A 196 19.90 -8.59 -0.12
C SER A 196 21.25 -7.89 0.00
N PHE A 197 21.26 -6.67 0.54
CA PHE A 197 22.48 -5.91 0.75
C PHE A 197 23.41 -6.59 1.75
N ARG A 198 22.87 -7.08 2.86
CA ARG A 198 23.63 -7.85 3.86
C ARG A 198 24.25 -9.12 3.26
N GLU A 199 23.45 -9.91 2.55
CA GLU A 199 23.91 -11.14 1.90
C GLU A 199 25.03 -10.88 0.86
N GLU A 200 24.96 -9.78 0.11
CA GLU A 200 26.01 -9.43 -0.85
C GLU A 200 27.31 -8.99 -0.17
N LEU A 201 27.25 -8.27 0.94
CA LEU A 201 28.44 -7.90 1.73
C LEU A 201 29.10 -9.11 2.35
N GLU A 202 28.31 -10.06 2.89
CA GLU A 202 28.82 -11.31 3.45
C GLU A 202 29.58 -12.15 2.40
N LYS A 203 29.04 -12.25 1.17
CA LYS A 203 29.72 -12.96 0.06
C LYS A 203 31.08 -12.35 -0.28
N GLN A 204 31.28 -11.06 -0.05
CA GLN A 204 32.55 -10.37 -0.33
C GLN A 204 33.53 -10.38 0.85
N ASN A 205 33.25 -11.14 1.92
CA ASN A 205 34.06 -11.18 3.16
C ASN A 205 34.31 -9.76 3.75
N GLN A 206 33.44 -8.80 3.46
CA GLN A 206 33.54 -7.48 4.08
C GLN A 206 33.05 -7.55 5.52
N PRO A 207 33.76 -6.94 6.49
CA PRO A 207 33.35 -6.98 7.90
C PRO A 207 32.05 -6.19 8.07
N ALA A 208 30.96 -6.93 8.16
CA ALA A 208 29.60 -6.43 8.12
C ALA A 208 29.00 -6.14 9.48
N ALA A 209 29.64 -6.58 10.58
CA ALA A 209 28.92 -6.79 11.84
C ALA A 209 28.43 -5.52 12.53
N GLU A 210 29.15 -4.42 12.49
CA GLU A 210 28.77 -3.21 13.21
C GLU A 210 28.09 -2.16 12.34
N ALA A 211 28.55 -1.98 11.08
CA ALA A 211 27.89 -1.10 10.11
C ALA A 211 26.51 -1.62 9.66
N LEU A 212 26.27 -2.95 9.75
CA LEU A 212 25.02 -3.58 9.31
C LEU A 212 23.88 -3.50 10.33
N LYS A 213 24.12 -3.22 11.59
CA LYS A 213 23.04 -3.09 12.59
C LYS A 213 22.10 -1.92 12.28
N GLU A 214 22.59 -0.90 11.58
CA GLU A 214 21.85 0.31 11.27
C GLU A 214 21.49 0.48 9.76
N VAL A 215 21.62 -0.59 8.95
CA VAL A 215 21.29 -0.50 7.53
C VAL A 215 19.77 -0.41 7.34
N THR A 216 19.34 0.62 6.63
CA THR A 216 17.97 0.80 6.15
C THR A 216 17.94 0.77 4.63
N SER A 217 16.80 0.50 4.02
CA SER A 217 16.64 0.56 2.56
C SER A 217 16.98 1.95 2.00
N GLU A 218 16.71 3.00 2.76
CA GLU A 218 17.06 4.37 2.41
C GLU A 218 18.59 4.57 2.35
N LYS A 219 19.34 4.05 3.33
CA LYS A 219 20.81 4.06 3.30
C LYS A 219 21.38 3.27 2.12
N VAL A 220 20.79 2.12 1.77
CA VAL A 220 21.17 1.35 0.58
C VAL A 220 20.89 2.14 -0.70
N TYR A 221 19.74 2.78 -0.79
CA TYR A 221 19.41 3.67 -1.90
C TYR A 221 20.42 4.82 -2.03
N GLN A 222 20.75 5.49 -0.94
CA GLN A 222 21.71 6.59 -0.94
C GLN A 222 23.09 6.11 -1.38
N ALA A 223 23.60 5.00 -0.86
CA ALA A 223 24.86 4.41 -1.27
C ALA A 223 24.89 4.08 -2.78
N ALA A 224 23.78 3.54 -3.30
CA ALA A 224 23.64 3.23 -4.73
C ALA A 224 23.74 4.53 -5.59
N ARG A 225 23.12 5.61 -5.14
CA ARG A 225 23.23 6.92 -5.80
C ARG A 225 24.66 7.46 -5.79
N GLU A 226 25.38 7.28 -4.70
CA GLU A 226 26.76 7.73 -4.52
C GLU A 226 27.77 6.84 -5.27
N GLY A 227 27.33 5.71 -5.84
CA GLY A 227 28.14 4.90 -6.73
C GLY A 227 28.58 3.58 -6.15
N ASP A 228 28.13 3.20 -4.94
CA ASP A 228 28.45 1.91 -4.34
C ASP A 228 27.98 0.76 -5.27
N ALA A 229 28.92 -0.11 -5.65
CA ALA A 229 28.67 -1.16 -6.62
C ALA A 229 27.75 -2.27 -6.08
N VAL A 230 27.83 -2.56 -4.78
CA VAL A 230 27.01 -3.57 -4.11
C VAL A 230 25.57 -3.07 -4.02
N ALA A 231 25.38 -1.84 -3.54
CA ALA A 231 24.08 -1.23 -3.43
C ALA A 231 23.38 -1.10 -4.80
N ARG A 232 24.11 -0.69 -5.85
CA ARG A 232 23.58 -0.63 -7.22
C ARG A 232 23.13 -2.00 -7.74
N ARG A 233 23.92 -3.06 -7.47
CA ARG A 233 23.56 -4.43 -7.83
C ARG A 233 22.28 -4.86 -7.11
N VAL A 234 22.17 -4.62 -5.81
CA VAL A 234 20.99 -4.94 -5.01
C VAL A 234 19.74 -4.24 -5.54
N MET A 235 19.83 -2.95 -5.86
CA MET A 235 18.71 -2.22 -6.45
C MET A 235 18.31 -2.75 -7.82
N LYS A 236 19.28 -3.10 -8.65
CA LYS A 236 19.02 -3.73 -9.96
C LYS A 236 18.35 -5.10 -9.80
N ASP A 237 18.83 -5.94 -8.89
CA ASP A 237 18.27 -7.28 -8.64
C ASP A 237 16.85 -7.19 -8.04
N MET A 238 16.59 -6.22 -7.15
CA MET A 238 15.25 -5.90 -6.70
C MET A 238 14.33 -5.58 -7.89
N GLY A 239 14.77 -4.73 -8.81
CA GLY A 239 14.04 -4.40 -10.03
C GLY A 239 13.76 -5.61 -10.90
N ARG A 240 14.71 -6.55 -11.02
CA ARG A 240 14.50 -7.82 -11.74
C ARG A 240 13.40 -8.66 -11.09
N MET A 241 13.43 -8.85 -9.78
CA MET A 241 12.39 -9.60 -9.06
C MET A 241 11.01 -8.95 -9.22
N LEU A 242 10.95 -7.63 -9.12
CA LEU A 242 9.73 -6.87 -9.37
C LEU A 242 9.22 -7.08 -10.79
N GLY A 243 10.10 -7.02 -11.79
CA GLY A 243 9.77 -7.24 -13.20
C GLY A 243 9.21 -8.64 -13.49
N ILE A 244 9.75 -9.68 -12.84
CA ILE A 244 9.23 -11.06 -12.93
C ILE A 244 7.81 -11.13 -12.39
N GLY A 245 7.55 -10.53 -11.23
CA GLY A 245 6.21 -10.47 -10.64
C GLY A 245 5.22 -9.71 -11.52
N ILE A 246 5.61 -8.53 -12.00
CA ILE A 246 4.76 -7.70 -12.88
C ILE A 246 4.48 -8.42 -14.21
N ALA A 247 5.45 -9.11 -14.81
CA ALA A 247 5.22 -9.88 -16.03
C ALA A 247 4.14 -10.97 -15.85
N SER A 248 4.13 -11.65 -14.70
CA SER A 248 3.08 -12.61 -14.36
C SER A 248 1.71 -11.94 -14.25
N LEU A 249 1.65 -10.78 -13.60
CA LEU A 249 0.41 -10.01 -13.46
C LEU A 249 -0.09 -9.49 -14.82
N ILE A 250 0.79 -9.05 -15.70
CA ILE A 250 0.45 -8.65 -17.07
C ILE A 250 -0.16 -9.82 -17.83
N ASN A 251 0.44 -11.01 -17.75
CA ASN A 251 -0.07 -12.19 -18.44
C ASN A 251 -1.43 -12.67 -17.91
N ILE A 252 -1.71 -12.47 -16.62
CA ILE A 252 -2.96 -12.92 -15.97
C ILE A 252 -4.09 -11.90 -16.16
N PHE A 253 -3.81 -10.63 -15.90
CA PHE A 253 -4.86 -9.58 -15.82
C PHE A 253 -4.91 -8.67 -17.04
N ASN A 254 -3.85 -8.65 -17.85
CA ASN A 254 -3.75 -7.79 -19.03
C ASN A 254 -4.12 -6.31 -18.75
N PRO A 255 -3.55 -5.67 -17.71
CA PRO A 255 -3.92 -4.34 -17.28
C PRO A 255 -3.45 -3.28 -18.30
N GLU A 256 -4.09 -2.13 -18.29
CA GLU A 256 -3.65 -0.96 -19.06
C GLU A 256 -2.42 -0.31 -18.38
N ARG A 257 -2.36 -0.36 -17.05
CA ARG A 257 -1.31 0.31 -16.26
C ARG A 257 -0.96 -0.46 -14.99
N VAL A 258 0.32 -0.41 -14.62
CA VAL A 258 0.80 -0.79 -13.28
C VAL A 258 1.34 0.47 -12.61
N VAL A 259 0.78 0.81 -11.45
CA VAL A 259 1.18 1.97 -10.64
C VAL A 259 2.02 1.47 -9.45
N ILE A 260 3.22 2.02 -9.28
CA ILE A 260 4.13 1.64 -8.20
C ILE A 260 4.23 2.80 -7.20
N GLY A 261 3.76 2.56 -5.98
CA GLY A 261 3.79 3.48 -4.83
C GLY A 261 4.68 2.98 -3.69
N GLY A 262 4.56 3.62 -2.53
CA GLY A 262 5.35 3.34 -1.34
C GLY A 262 6.73 4.00 -1.36
N GLY A 263 7.46 3.95 -0.22
CA GLY A 263 8.73 4.66 -0.06
C GLY A 263 9.85 4.19 -0.99
N VAL A 264 9.84 2.92 -1.41
CA VAL A 264 10.86 2.38 -2.33
C VAL A 264 10.77 3.00 -3.72
N LYS A 265 9.62 3.58 -4.11
CA LYS A 265 9.46 4.26 -5.41
C LYS A 265 10.46 5.41 -5.61
N ASP A 266 10.96 6.01 -4.55
CA ASP A 266 11.92 7.12 -4.63
C ASP A 266 13.26 6.67 -5.22
N ALA A 267 13.55 5.37 -5.20
CA ALA A 267 14.69 4.73 -5.86
C ALA A 267 14.43 4.38 -7.35
N TRP A 268 13.34 4.86 -7.95
CA TRP A 268 12.87 4.56 -9.30
C TRP A 268 13.99 4.44 -10.35
N PRO A 269 14.91 5.41 -10.50
CA PRO A 269 15.93 5.34 -11.55
C PRO A 269 16.91 4.16 -11.42
N LEU A 270 17.03 3.57 -10.22
CA LEU A 270 17.98 2.50 -9.94
C LEU A 270 17.43 1.10 -10.26
N PHE A 271 16.11 0.96 -10.35
CA PHE A 271 15.50 -0.36 -10.54
C PHE A 271 14.60 -0.48 -11.78
N ILE A 272 14.01 0.61 -12.28
CA ILE A 272 12.97 0.53 -13.32
C ILE A 272 13.48 -0.06 -14.64
N GLY A 273 14.71 0.21 -15.03
CA GLY A 273 15.29 -0.35 -16.23
C GLY A 273 15.34 -1.89 -16.19
N ALA A 274 15.81 -2.46 -15.07
CA ALA A 274 15.84 -3.91 -14.87
C ALA A 274 14.41 -4.50 -14.77
N THR A 275 13.46 -3.75 -14.22
CA THR A 275 12.06 -4.15 -14.19
C THR A 275 11.48 -4.27 -15.60
N HIS A 276 11.69 -3.28 -16.46
CA HIS A 276 11.24 -3.32 -17.85
C HIS A 276 11.90 -4.44 -18.65
N GLU A 277 13.22 -4.66 -18.49
CA GLU A 277 13.91 -5.76 -19.14
C GLU A 277 13.28 -7.12 -18.84
N GLU A 278 12.93 -7.40 -17.58
CA GLU A 278 12.30 -8.67 -17.21
C GLU A 278 10.84 -8.77 -17.67
N ILE A 279 10.09 -7.67 -17.71
CA ILE A 279 8.73 -7.63 -18.27
C ILE A 279 8.78 -8.00 -19.76
N MET A 280 9.67 -7.37 -20.55
CA MET A 280 9.78 -7.62 -21.97
C MET A 280 10.25 -9.04 -22.31
N LYS A 281 11.01 -9.68 -21.42
CA LYS A 281 11.44 -11.08 -21.58
C LYS A 281 10.35 -12.10 -21.28
N ARG A 282 9.39 -11.79 -20.41
CA ARG A 282 8.52 -12.79 -19.77
C ARG A 282 7.04 -12.60 -20.02
N ALA A 283 6.57 -11.40 -20.24
CA ALA A 283 5.19 -11.16 -20.62
C ALA A 283 4.99 -11.38 -22.12
N PHE A 284 3.76 -11.70 -22.53
CA PHE A 284 3.43 -11.70 -23.95
C PHE A 284 3.71 -10.34 -24.57
N GLN A 285 4.25 -10.33 -25.76
CA GLN A 285 4.80 -9.13 -26.41
C GLN A 285 3.79 -7.96 -26.42
N VAL A 286 2.59 -8.18 -26.97
CA VAL A 286 1.60 -7.11 -27.13
C VAL A 286 1.17 -6.49 -25.78
N PRO A 287 0.82 -7.26 -24.73
CA PRO A 287 0.58 -6.69 -23.41
C PRO A 287 1.81 -6.01 -22.81
N ALA A 288 3.02 -6.58 -22.95
CA ALA A 288 4.25 -6.02 -22.41
C ALA A 288 4.54 -4.61 -22.98
N GLU A 289 4.38 -4.44 -24.30
CA GLU A 289 4.61 -3.18 -25.01
C GLU A 289 3.52 -2.13 -24.67
N ARG A 290 2.28 -2.57 -24.40
CA ARG A 290 1.15 -1.68 -24.15
C ARG A 290 1.05 -1.22 -22.69
N THR A 291 1.32 -2.12 -21.72
CA THR A 291 1.11 -1.82 -20.31
C THR A 291 2.08 -0.75 -19.84
N GLU A 292 1.54 0.36 -19.37
CA GLU A 292 2.34 1.43 -18.80
C GLU A 292 2.76 1.12 -17.38
N ILE A 293 4.04 1.27 -17.06
CA ILE A 293 4.56 1.14 -15.70
C ILE A 293 4.93 2.55 -15.22
N VAL A 294 4.22 3.04 -14.22
CA VAL A 294 4.34 4.43 -13.76
C VAL A 294 4.47 4.53 -12.24
N PRO A 295 5.15 5.57 -11.73
CA PRO A 295 5.14 5.84 -10.29
C PRO A 295 3.79 6.38 -9.83
N SER A 296 3.44 6.12 -8.57
CA SER A 296 2.33 6.74 -7.86
C SER A 296 2.46 8.26 -7.89
N SER A 297 1.37 8.95 -8.17
CA SER A 297 1.32 10.42 -8.19
C SER A 297 0.81 11.04 -6.88
N LEU A 298 0.02 10.29 -6.10
CA LEU A 298 -0.48 10.77 -4.81
C LEU A 298 0.49 10.50 -3.65
N GLY A 299 1.44 9.57 -3.84
CA GLY A 299 2.40 9.24 -2.79
C GLY A 299 1.75 8.84 -1.47
N ASP A 300 2.13 9.49 -0.38
CA ASP A 300 1.62 9.25 0.97
C ASP A 300 0.12 9.57 1.15
N ASP A 301 -0.47 10.32 0.24
CA ASP A 301 -1.88 10.70 0.33
C ASP A 301 -2.82 9.67 -0.32
N ALA A 302 -2.27 8.69 -1.05
CA ALA A 302 -3.06 7.69 -1.80
C ALA A 302 -4.02 6.90 -0.91
N GLY A 303 -3.56 6.44 0.26
CA GLY A 303 -4.40 5.69 1.21
C GLY A 303 -5.59 6.50 1.74
N MET A 304 -5.35 7.77 2.14
CA MET A 304 -6.43 8.64 2.62
C MET A 304 -7.45 8.98 1.53
N VAL A 305 -6.97 9.33 0.33
CA VAL A 305 -7.85 9.66 -0.82
C VAL A 305 -8.65 8.43 -1.23
N GLY A 306 -8.03 7.25 -1.22
CA GLY A 306 -8.72 6.02 -1.56
C GLY A 306 -9.74 5.57 -0.51
N ALA A 307 -9.41 5.68 0.77
CA ALA A 307 -10.36 5.45 1.84
C ALA A 307 -11.58 6.39 1.72
N ALA A 308 -11.35 7.65 1.36
CA ALA A 308 -12.42 8.59 1.04
C ALA A 308 -13.27 8.15 -0.17
N ALA A 309 -12.63 7.63 -1.23
CA ALA A 309 -13.33 7.10 -2.40
C ALA A 309 -14.31 5.96 -2.01
N VAL A 310 -13.86 5.02 -1.16
CA VAL A 310 -14.72 3.95 -0.62
C VAL A 310 -15.95 4.51 0.09
N ALA A 311 -15.79 5.55 0.92
CA ALA A 311 -16.89 6.16 1.61
C ALA A 311 -17.89 6.85 0.66
N PHE A 312 -17.42 7.48 -0.42
CA PHE A 312 -18.29 8.07 -1.44
C PHE A 312 -19.04 7.03 -2.26
N GLU A 313 -18.38 5.96 -2.70
CA GLU A 313 -18.99 4.91 -3.53
C GLU A 313 -20.07 4.14 -2.76
N LEU A 314 -19.74 3.63 -1.56
CA LEU A 314 -20.64 2.77 -0.79
C LEU A 314 -21.81 3.55 -0.15
N GLN A 315 -21.65 4.83 0.10
CA GLN A 315 -22.77 5.68 0.55
C GLN A 315 -23.80 5.89 -0.58
N ASN A 316 -23.35 6.03 -1.83
CA ASN A 316 -24.25 6.22 -2.97
C ASN A 316 -25.04 4.95 -3.32
N THR A 317 -24.59 3.76 -2.94
CA THR A 317 -25.29 2.48 -3.14
C THR A 317 -26.35 2.18 -2.07
N ARG A 318 -26.37 2.93 -0.96
CA ARG A 318 -27.34 2.77 0.15
C ARG A 318 -28.51 3.74 0.10
N CYS A 319 -28.48 4.71 -0.81
CA CYS A 319 -29.59 5.61 -1.11
C CYS A 319 -30.36 5.14 -2.33
#